data_ee3a853ac711fcd9e956db4f105a0bab
#
_entry.id   ee3a853ac711fcd9e956db4f105a0bab
#
_cell.length_a   1.000
_cell.length_b   1.000
_cell.length_c   1.000
_cell.angle_alpha   90.00
_cell.angle_beta   90.00
_cell.angle_gamma   90.00
#
_symmetry.space_group_name_H-M   'P 1'
#
loop_
_entity.id
_entity.type
_entity.pdbx_description
1 polymer ?
#
loop_
_entity_poly.entity_id
_entity_poly.type
_entity_poly.pdbx_seq_one_letter_code
_entity_poly.pdbx_strand_id
1 'polypeptide(L)'
;MLAVADDPELRRLLGIGALNHEFFCPFCKKRLSELRCRDFSPAPPRNMREAQRHGKQAAPLSRLLQERSAIMKQRSGLDPLKLSKTQNQLSEAAELKRQYDEKTEECKICLGKIIEKDKDSVTEAYITQFYHRIYNQRYPPTFPHLHLHQYCACGFHCHCNITSNIFKHTCQQITPIPHFLKEFKARLLKLGLHYLHSFVEGDEKADWDTKFRKLMLIGRDCRKLEDSMVSLLEGMLAHFRDKLSSTALEQFFSPLISMWQEWAGVAPYLRMKTLSDPSEVSVCKEKAQAFVKNFTAKVSDVHITRYMHFLHDHLWEWMDIYYKEFGFGYGVLTTQSMEHRLKLFKRDLRHTLQTERMWELSMRHQHQRMLGGLELPQPNKRIITCGKCGQIGHQQNNKKCTQRVQQ
;
A
#
# COMPACT_ATOMS: atom_id res chain seq x y z
N MET A 1 11.33 -15.86 -14.62
CA MET A 1 10.17 -15.67 -13.69
C MET A 1 10.31 -14.31 -13.03
N LEU A 2 9.23 -13.55 -12.97
CA LEU A 2 9.19 -12.23 -12.31
C LEU A 2 8.24 -12.30 -11.11
N ALA A 3 8.64 -11.73 -9.98
CA ALA A 3 7.82 -11.59 -8.79
C ALA A 3 7.42 -10.12 -8.62
N VAL A 4 6.23 -9.75 -9.10
CA VAL A 4 5.65 -8.42 -8.90
C VAL A 4 4.69 -8.48 -7.73
N ALA A 5 4.92 -7.65 -6.73
CA ALA A 5 4.06 -7.61 -5.56
C ALA A 5 3.96 -6.18 -4.97
N ASP A 6 2.96 -5.93 -4.13
CA ASP A 6 2.95 -4.76 -3.27
C ASP A 6 4.06 -4.86 -2.22
N ASP A 7 4.36 -3.77 -1.50
CA ASP A 7 5.48 -3.78 -0.57
C ASP A 7 5.33 -4.76 0.61
N PRO A 8 4.15 -4.93 1.25
CA PRO A 8 3.99 -5.94 2.27
C PRO A 8 4.28 -7.36 1.78
N GLU A 9 3.82 -7.70 0.59
CA GLU A 9 4.06 -9.01 -0.01
C GLU A 9 5.51 -9.20 -0.44
N LEU A 10 6.15 -8.17 -1.03
CA LEU A 10 7.58 -8.21 -1.34
C LEU A 10 8.43 -8.50 -0.12
N ARG A 11 8.12 -7.86 1.03
CA ARG A 11 8.81 -8.13 2.29
C ARG A 11 8.63 -9.57 2.75
N ARG A 12 7.41 -10.10 2.62
CA ARG A 12 7.11 -11.48 2.94
C ARG A 12 7.89 -12.43 2.05
N LEU A 13 7.89 -12.21 0.74
CA LEU A 13 8.62 -13.03 -0.24
C LEU A 13 10.14 -12.99 -0.03
N LEU A 14 10.67 -11.84 0.35
CA LEU A 14 12.10 -11.65 0.62
C LEU A 14 12.48 -11.94 2.08
N GLY A 15 11.52 -12.30 2.93
CA GLY A 15 11.76 -12.65 4.33
C GLY A 15 12.17 -11.49 5.22
N ILE A 16 11.78 -10.26 4.88
CA ILE A 16 12.16 -9.02 5.58
C ILE A 16 11.09 -8.66 6.61
N GLY A 17 11.52 -8.15 7.75
CA GLY A 17 10.64 -7.77 8.85
C GLY A 17 9.85 -6.47 8.62
N ALA A 18 9.22 -5.98 9.70
CA ALA A 18 8.27 -4.87 9.68
C ALA A 18 8.79 -3.57 9.03
N LEU A 19 7.85 -2.75 8.59
CA LEU A 19 8.07 -1.50 7.84
C LEU A 19 8.80 -0.40 8.61
N ASN A 20 8.60 -0.36 9.91
CA ASN A 20 9.18 0.65 10.81
C ASN A 20 10.57 0.30 11.31
N HIS A 21 11.19 -0.76 10.75
CA HIS A 21 12.57 -1.10 11.07
C HIS A 21 13.54 -0.17 10.33
N GLU A 22 14.72 0.06 10.91
CA GLU A 22 15.75 0.96 10.36
C GLU A 22 16.13 0.59 8.90
N PHE A 23 16.28 -0.70 8.59
CA PHE A 23 16.51 -1.20 7.23
C PHE A 23 15.18 -1.58 6.58
N PHE A 24 14.48 -0.58 6.07
CA PHE A 24 13.12 -0.76 5.57
C PHE A 24 13.03 -1.25 4.11
N CYS A 25 14.03 -0.96 3.27
CA CYS A 25 13.98 -1.30 1.86
C CYS A 25 14.21 -2.80 1.62
N PRO A 26 13.37 -3.48 0.81
CA PRO A 26 13.61 -4.87 0.44
C PRO A 26 14.75 -5.06 -0.57
N PHE A 27 15.18 -4.03 -1.29
CA PHE A 27 16.13 -4.12 -2.40
C PHE A 27 17.54 -3.65 -2.04
N CYS A 28 17.68 -2.71 -1.13
CA CYS A 28 18.97 -2.16 -0.73
C CYS A 28 19.08 -2.04 0.79
N LYS A 29 20.26 -1.64 1.28
CA LYS A 29 20.56 -1.44 2.70
C LYS A 29 20.27 -0.01 3.17
N LYS A 30 19.34 0.73 2.53
CA LYS A 30 18.95 2.09 2.91
C LYS A 30 18.31 2.09 4.30
N ARG A 31 18.73 3.05 5.13
CA ARG A 31 18.19 3.24 6.48
C ARG A 31 17.01 4.21 6.46
N LEU A 32 16.07 4.03 7.37
CA LEU A 32 14.93 4.92 7.53
C LEU A 32 15.37 6.31 8.01
N SER A 33 16.36 6.38 8.88
CA SER A 33 16.99 7.62 9.32
C SER A 33 17.60 8.40 8.16
N GLU A 34 18.33 7.75 7.25
CA GLU A 34 18.91 8.38 6.06
C GLU A 34 17.81 8.98 5.17
N LEU A 35 16.73 8.25 4.93
CA LEU A 35 15.61 8.74 4.13
C LEU A 35 14.95 9.98 4.78
N ARG A 36 14.75 9.97 6.11
CA ARG A 36 14.18 11.09 6.85
C ARG A 36 15.10 12.30 6.91
N CYS A 37 16.40 12.08 6.94
CA CYS A 37 17.41 13.16 6.83
C CYS A 37 17.61 13.65 5.38
N ARG A 38 16.78 13.16 4.44
CA ARG A 38 16.88 13.52 3.00
C ARG A 38 18.23 13.14 2.38
N ASP A 39 18.87 12.13 2.91
CA ASP A 39 20.05 11.55 2.31
C ASP A 39 19.67 10.63 1.15
N PHE A 40 19.89 11.09 -0.06
CA PHE A 40 19.60 10.37 -1.31
C PHE A 40 20.84 9.70 -1.89
N SER A 41 21.92 9.54 -1.13
CA SER A 41 23.08 8.78 -1.56
C SER A 41 22.70 7.33 -1.87
N PRO A 42 23.31 6.70 -2.89
CA PRO A 42 23.06 5.31 -3.21
C PRO A 42 23.41 4.40 -2.03
N ALA A 43 22.52 3.45 -1.71
CA ALA A 43 22.76 2.44 -0.70
C ALA A 43 23.14 1.10 -1.34
N PRO A 44 24.03 0.31 -0.72
CA PRO A 44 24.44 -0.99 -1.27
C PRO A 44 23.21 -1.89 -1.49
N PRO A 45 23.14 -2.64 -2.60
CA PRO A 45 22.09 -3.62 -2.84
C PRO A 45 22.14 -4.76 -1.81
N ARG A 46 21.00 -5.41 -1.56
CA ARG A 46 20.97 -6.62 -0.75
C ARG A 46 21.55 -7.79 -1.53
N ASN A 47 22.28 -8.65 -0.84
CA ASN A 47 22.79 -9.88 -1.40
C ASN A 47 21.85 -11.05 -1.06
N MET A 48 21.33 -11.74 -2.07
CA MET A 48 20.36 -12.84 -1.87
C MET A 48 20.97 -14.04 -1.13
N ARG A 49 22.26 -14.36 -1.33
CA ARG A 49 22.93 -15.44 -0.59
C ARG A 49 23.10 -15.08 0.89
N GLU A 50 23.48 -13.83 1.16
CA GLU A 50 23.56 -13.28 2.52
C GLU A 50 22.18 -13.27 3.18
N ALA A 51 21.14 -12.82 2.49
CA ALA A 51 19.76 -12.82 2.94
C ALA A 51 19.26 -14.24 3.27
N GLN A 52 19.59 -15.22 2.44
CA GLN A 52 19.26 -16.62 2.69
C GLN A 52 19.93 -17.17 3.96
N ARG A 53 21.23 -16.90 4.14
CA ARG A 53 21.98 -17.31 5.33
C ARG A 53 21.41 -16.66 6.60
N HIS A 54 21.27 -15.34 6.58
CA HIS A 54 20.72 -14.58 7.73
C HIS A 54 19.28 -15.00 8.05
N GLY A 55 18.45 -15.22 7.02
CA GLY A 55 17.07 -15.67 7.20
C GLY A 55 16.98 -17.06 7.84
N LYS A 56 17.83 -18.01 7.44
CA LYS A 56 17.89 -19.32 8.07
C LYS A 56 18.29 -19.22 9.55
N GLN A 57 19.25 -18.37 9.87
CA GLN A 57 19.71 -18.13 11.24
C GLN A 57 18.64 -17.45 12.10
N ALA A 58 17.91 -16.48 11.54
CA ALA A 58 16.91 -15.68 12.25
C ALA A 58 15.53 -16.35 12.36
N ALA A 59 15.18 -17.30 11.50
CA ALA A 59 13.84 -17.86 11.41
C ALA A 59 13.30 -18.44 12.73
N PRO A 60 14.06 -19.19 13.54
CA PRO A 60 13.58 -19.71 14.81
C PRO A 60 13.19 -18.58 15.78
N LEU A 61 14.06 -17.58 15.96
CA LEU A 61 13.80 -16.42 16.80
C LEU A 61 12.60 -15.60 16.30
N SER A 62 12.49 -15.44 14.98
CA SER A 62 11.39 -14.68 14.37
C SER A 62 10.03 -15.33 14.61
N ARG A 63 9.93 -16.65 14.59
CA ARG A 63 8.70 -17.39 14.94
C ARG A 63 8.31 -17.16 16.39
N LEU A 64 9.25 -17.31 17.32
CA LEU A 64 9.00 -17.07 18.74
C LEU A 64 8.52 -15.64 19.02
N LEU A 65 9.11 -14.65 18.36
CA LEU A 65 8.68 -13.25 18.46
C LEU A 65 7.28 -13.01 17.89
N GLN A 66 6.89 -13.73 16.84
CA GLN A 66 5.52 -13.65 16.31
C GLN A 66 4.51 -14.27 17.28
N GLU A 67 4.81 -15.43 17.87
CA GLU A 67 3.98 -16.06 18.89
C GLU A 67 3.84 -15.15 20.11
N ARG A 68 4.95 -14.61 20.62
CA ARG A 68 4.95 -13.63 21.71
C ARG A 68 4.06 -12.39 21.39
N SER A 69 4.17 -11.87 20.16
CA SER A 69 3.34 -10.73 19.71
C SER A 69 1.85 -11.08 19.62
N ALA A 70 1.49 -12.30 19.25
CA ALA A 70 0.10 -12.76 19.21
C ALA A 70 -0.51 -12.81 20.63
N ILE A 71 0.25 -13.35 21.60
CA ILE A 71 -0.15 -13.37 23.02
C ILE A 71 -0.37 -11.95 23.55
N MET A 72 0.55 -11.01 23.23
CA MET A 72 0.39 -9.59 23.61
C MET A 72 -0.89 -8.96 23.04
N LYS A 73 -1.23 -9.27 21.79
CA LYS A 73 -2.47 -8.76 21.17
C LYS A 73 -3.71 -9.33 21.85
N GLN A 74 -3.72 -10.62 22.17
CA GLN A 74 -4.81 -11.22 22.93
C GLN A 74 -4.95 -10.55 24.29
N ARG A 75 -3.85 -10.38 25.03
CA ARG A 75 -3.83 -9.72 26.33
C ARG A 75 -4.32 -8.25 26.25
N SER A 76 -3.93 -7.48 25.22
CA SER A 76 -4.38 -6.09 25.02
C SER A 76 -5.87 -5.99 24.64
N GLY A 77 -6.47 -7.06 24.11
CA GLY A 77 -7.90 -7.16 23.87
C GLY A 77 -8.72 -7.34 25.15
N LEU A 78 -8.10 -7.83 26.21
CA LEU A 78 -8.65 -7.90 27.56
C LEU A 78 -8.40 -6.55 28.26
N ASP A 79 -9.14 -5.50 27.90
CA ASP A 79 -9.01 -4.15 28.47
C ASP A 79 -9.42 -4.17 29.96
N PRO A 80 -8.49 -3.94 30.89
CA PRO A 80 -8.79 -3.99 32.34
C PRO A 80 -9.83 -2.96 32.80
N LEU A 81 -10.06 -1.91 32.00
CA LEU A 81 -10.98 -0.80 32.31
C LEU A 81 -12.40 -1.09 31.84
N LYS A 82 -12.60 -2.03 30.90
CA LYS A 82 -13.91 -2.40 30.35
C LYS A 82 -14.49 -3.66 30.97
N LEU A 83 -13.72 -4.37 31.77
CA LEU A 83 -14.11 -5.63 32.35
C LEU A 83 -14.73 -5.38 33.73
N SER A 84 -16.03 -5.63 33.86
CA SER A 84 -16.60 -6.06 35.15
C SER A 84 -15.86 -7.34 35.52
N LYS A 85 -14.93 -7.25 36.49
CA LYS A 85 -13.95 -8.26 36.84
C LYS A 85 -14.58 -9.59 37.22
N THR A 86 -14.91 -10.41 36.24
CA THR A 86 -15.27 -11.81 36.53
C THR A 86 -13.99 -12.61 36.83
N GLN A 87 -14.06 -13.53 37.75
CA GLN A 87 -12.93 -14.37 38.19
C GLN A 87 -12.27 -15.09 36.99
N ASN A 88 -13.07 -15.47 35.99
CA ASN A 88 -12.61 -16.12 34.77
C ASN A 88 -11.68 -15.23 33.91
N GLN A 89 -11.98 -13.94 33.81
CA GLN A 89 -11.16 -13.00 33.03
C GLN A 89 -9.84 -12.66 33.70
N LEU A 90 -9.82 -12.65 35.04
CA LEU A 90 -8.58 -12.49 35.79
C LEU A 90 -7.67 -13.73 35.62
N SER A 91 -8.25 -14.93 35.62
CA SER A 91 -7.55 -16.17 35.34
C SER A 91 -6.97 -16.22 33.92
N GLU A 92 -7.75 -15.79 32.91
CA GLU A 92 -7.31 -15.73 31.53
C GLU A 92 -6.17 -14.72 31.34
N ALA A 93 -6.27 -13.54 31.96
CA ALA A 93 -5.20 -12.52 31.89
C ALA A 93 -3.89 -13.00 32.58
N ALA A 94 -4.01 -13.73 33.68
CA ALA A 94 -2.85 -14.34 34.37
C ALA A 94 -2.19 -15.42 33.51
N GLU A 95 -2.96 -16.26 32.86
CA GLU A 95 -2.48 -17.31 31.97
C GLU A 95 -1.78 -16.72 30.73
N LEU A 96 -2.37 -15.71 30.10
CA LEU A 96 -1.72 -15.01 28.97
C LEU A 96 -0.43 -14.31 29.39
N LYS A 97 -0.35 -13.80 30.65
CA LYS A 97 0.91 -13.25 31.17
C LYS A 97 1.96 -14.35 31.31
N ARG A 98 1.61 -15.48 31.88
CA ARG A 98 2.54 -16.64 32.03
C ARG A 98 3.07 -17.11 30.68
N GLN A 99 2.16 -17.26 29.66
CA GLN A 99 2.56 -17.65 28.32
C GLN A 99 3.50 -16.61 27.66
N TYR A 100 3.25 -15.32 27.87
CA TYR A 100 4.12 -14.26 27.39
C TYR A 100 5.52 -14.33 28.00
N ASP A 101 5.60 -14.54 29.31
CA ASP A 101 6.86 -14.64 30.04
C ASP A 101 7.65 -15.88 29.57
N GLU A 102 6.99 -17.05 29.40
CA GLU A 102 7.59 -18.24 28.81
C GLU A 102 8.15 -18.00 27.42
N LYS A 103 7.37 -17.36 26.52
CA LYS A 103 7.85 -17.05 25.18
C LYS A 103 8.99 -16.05 25.18
N THR A 104 9.05 -15.16 26.15
CA THR A 104 10.18 -14.24 26.32
C THR A 104 11.46 -14.99 26.68
N GLU A 105 11.38 -15.96 27.58
CA GLU A 105 12.53 -16.82 27.94
C GLU A 105 12.98 -17.71 26.76
N GLU A 106 12.03 -18.29 26.01
CA GLU A 106 12.35 -19.03 24.78
C GLU A 106 13.09 -18.14 23.75
N CYS A 107 12.69 -16.88 23.60
CA CYS A 107 13.38 -15.91 22.72
C CYS A 107 14.82 -15.66 23.19
N LYS A 108 15.05 -15.48 24.50
CA LYS A 108 16.39 -15.28 25.07
C LYS A 108 17.30 -16.48 24.84
N ILE A 109 16.80 -17.69 25.13
CA ILE A 109 17.52 -18.94 24.88
C ILE A 109 17.88 -19.08 23.40
N CYS A 110 16.90 -18.84 22.51
CA CYS A 110 17.11 -18.94 21.06
C CYS A 110 18.17 -17.94 20.58
N LEU A 111 18.07 -16.67 20.99
CA LEU A 111 19.05 -15.65 20.61
C LEU A 111 20.42 -15.94 21.23
N GLY A 112 20.48 -16.38 22.52
CA GLY A 112 21.71 -16.76 23.18
C GLY A 112 22.49 -17.81 22.40
N LYS A 113 21.80 -18.87 21.92
CA LYS A 113 22.37 -19.86 21.01
C LYS A 113 22.90 -19.29 19.69
N ILE A 114 22.17 -18.32 19.09
CA ILE A 114 22.57 -17.70 17.82
C ILE A 114 23.84 -16.85 17.99
N ILE A 115 23.94 -16.11 19.09
CA ILE A 115 25.03 -15.17 19.32
C ILE A 115 26.10 -15.69 20.28
N GLU A 116 26.02 -16.98 20.65
CA GLU A 116 26.95 -17.65 21.56
C GLU A 116 27.09 -16.94 22.90
N LYS A 117 25.97 -16.53 23.49
CA LYS A 117 25.91 -15.88 24.81
C LYS A 117 24.97 -16.61 25.75
N ASP A 118 25.21 -16.46 27.03
CA ASP A 118 24.29 -16.94 28.06
C ASP A 118 22.95 -16.20 27.94
N LYS A 119 21.85 -16.95 28.12
CA LYS A 119 20.47 -16.44 28.04
C LYS A 119 20.23 -15.29 29.01
N ASP A 120 20.80 -15.32 30.18
CA ASP A 120 20.60 -14.31 31.22
C ASP A 120 21.26 -12.98 30.90
N SER A 121 22.23 -12.99 29.97
CA SER A 121 22.85 -11.76 29.42
C SER A 121 22.11 -11.21 28.22
N VAL A 122 21.08 -11.92 27.70
CA VAL A 122 20.32 -11.49 26.51
C VAL A 122 19.16 -10.56 26.89
N THR A 123 19.20 -9.33 26.41
CA THR A 123 18.16 -8.31 26.59
C THR A 123 17.38 -8.05 25.31
N GLU A 124 16.25 -7.33 25.39
CA GLU A 124 15.51 -6.83 24.21
C GLU A 124 16.39 -5.97 23.28
N ALA A 125 17.36 -5.25 23.83
CA ALA A 125 18.34 -4.49 23.07
C ALA A 125 19.19 -5.40 22.16
N TYR A 126 19.58 -6.58 22.63
CA TYR A 126 20.31 -7.56 21.82
C TYR A 126 19.46 -8.10 20.67
N ILE A 127 18.15 -8.31 20.87
CA ILE A 127 17.23 -8.72 19.80
C ILE A 127 17.22 -7.65 18.70
N THR A 128 17.08 -6.39 19.08
CA THR A 128 17.12 -5.26 18.14
C THR A 128 18.45 -5.18 17.41
N GLN A 129 19.57 -5.25 18.14
CA GLN A 129 20.92 -5.22 17.55
C GLN A 129 21.17 -6.40 16.61
N PHE A 130 20.68 -7.60 16.94
CA PHE A 130 20.79 -8.76 16.06
C PHE A 130 20.11 -8.51 14.72
N TYR A 131 18.85 -8.02 14.72
CA TYR A 131 18.17 -7.71 13.46
C TYR A 131 18.80 -6.54 12.70
N HIS A 132 19.42 -5.57 13.37
CA HIS A 132 20.22 -4.54 12.70
C HIS A 132 21.43 -5.14 11.96
N ARG A 133 22.16 -6.07 12.58
CA ARG A 133 23.33 -6.72 11.95
C ARG A 133 22.97 -7.54 10.71
N ILE A 134 21.78 -8.11 10.67
CA ILE A 134 21.28 -8.91 9.56
C ILE A 134 20.30 -8.14 8.67
N TYR A 135 20.33 -6.81 8.70
CA TYR A 135 19.51 -5.92 7.85
C TYR A 135 18.02 -6.25 7.86
N ASN A 136 17.48 -6.59 9.03
CA ASN A 136 16.08 -6.97 9.24
C ASN A 136 15.64 -8.25 8.49
N GLN A 137 16.58 -9.12 8.13
CA GLN A 137 16.25 -10.40 7.51
C GLN A 137 15.70 -11.36 8.58
N ARG A 138 14.43 -11.76 8.49
CA ARG A 138 13.75 -12.61 9.48
C ARG A 138 13.58 -14.05 9.04
N TYR A 139 13.39 -14.25 7.74
CA TYR A 139 13.21 -15.55 7.13
C TYR A 139 14.05 -15.62 5.86
N PRO A 140 14.42 -16.84 5.40
CA PRO A 140 15.02 -16.97 4.09
C PRO A 140 14.02 -16.50 3.01
N PRO A 141 14.48 -15.92 1.89
CA PRO A 141 13.63 -15.60 0.75
C PRO A 141 12.83 -16.81 0.28
N THR A 142 11.57 -16.62 -0.05
CA THR A 142 10.66 -17.69 -0.52
C THR A 142 11.17 -18.32 -1.82
N PHE A 143 11.75 -17.49 -2.70
CA PHE A 143 12.33 -17.95 -3.97
C PHE A 143 13.82 -17.61 -4.02
N PRO A 144 14.69 -18.37 -3.32
CA PRO A 144 16.11 -18.03 -3.17
C PRO A 144 16.92 -18.15 -4.47
N HIS A 145 16.35 -18.79 -5.49
CA HIS A 145 16.92 -18.94 -6.84
C HIS A 145 16.68 -17.73 -7.74
N LEU A 146 15.74 -16.85 -7.40
CA LEU A 146 15.52 -15.62 -8.13
C LEU A 146 16.56 -14.57 -7.74
N HIS A 147 17.06 -13.84 -8.72
CA HIS A 147 17.92 -12.68 -8.49
C HIS A 147 17.08 -11.51 -7.95
N LEU A 148 17.72 -10.62 -7.20
CA LEU A 148 17.03 -9.49 -6.55
C LEU A 148 16.27 -8.61 -7.55
N HIS A 149 16.84 -8.37 -8.74
CA HIS A 149 16.19 -7.59 -9.80
C HIS A 149 14.94 -8.26 -10.40
N GLN A 150 14.73 -9.55 -10.14
CA GLN A 150 13.51 -10.26 -10.55
C GLN A 150 12.32 -10.05 -9.58
N TYR A 151 12.57 -9.36 -8.46
CA TYR A 151 11.53 -8.85 -7.59
C TYR A 151 11.35 -7.37 -7.88
N CYS A 152 10.13 -6.91 -8.09
CA CYS A 152 9.85 -5.50 -8.32
C CYS A 152 8.61 -5.02 -7.59
N ALA A 153 8.60 -3.75 -7.21
CA ALA A 153 7.46 -3.12 -6.60
C ALA A 153 6.34 -2.93 -7.64
N CYS A 154 5.10 -3.09 -7.22
CA CYS A 154 3.96 -2.86 -8.10
C CYS A 154 3.83 -1.37 -8.44
N GLY A 155 3.90 -1.02 -9.72
CA GLY A 155 3.77 0.36 -10.21
C GLY A 155 2.44 1.00 -9.83
N PHE A 156 1.35 0.25 -9.84
CA PHE A 156 0.03 0.72 -9.42
C PHE A 156 0.00 1.14 -7.95
N HIS A 157 0.57 0.34 -7.04
CA HIS A 157 0.62 0.69 -5.61
C HIS A 157 1.55 1.87 -5.35
N CYS A 158 2.66 1.95 -6.06
CA CYS A 158 3.58 3.09 -6.02
C CYS A 158 2.85 4.37 -6.42
N HIS A 159 2.16 4.35 -7.55
CA HIS A 159 1.35 5.46 -8.07
C HIS A 159 0.27 5.92 -7.08
N CYS A 160 -0.57 4.99 -6.60
CA CYS A 160 -1.65 5.33 -5.67
C CYS A 160 -1.13 5.89 -4.33
N ASN A 161 -0.04 5.33 -3.80
CA ASN A 161 0.53 5.79 -2.53
C ASN A 161 1.12 7.21 -2.65
N ILE A 162 1.88 7.47 -3.70
CA ILE A 162 2.51 8.78 -3.91
C ILE A 162 1.44 9.84 -4.16
N THR A 163 0.48 9.60 -5.06
CA THR A 163 -0.65 10.51 -5.30
C THR A 163 -1.42 10.81 -4.02
N SER A 164 -1.67 9.78 -3.18
CA SER A 164 -2.32 9.97 -1.88
C SER A 164 -1.53 10.89 -0.96
N ASN A 165 -0.20 10.77 -0.92
CA ASN A 165 0.63 11.62 -0.06
C ASN A 165 0.69 13.07 -0.55
N ILE A 166 0.75 13.30 -1.86
CA ILE A 166 0.67 14.64 -2.44
C ILE A 166 -0.68 15.27 -2.11
N PHE A 167 -1.77 14.53 -2.27
CA PHE A 167 -3.11 15.00 -1.95
C PHE A 167 -3.28 15.33 -0.47
N LYS A 168 -2.74 14.47 0.43
CA LYS A 168 -2.72 14.72 1.87
C LYS A 168 -2.02 16.03 2.20
N HIS A 169 -0.82 16.23 1.67
CA HIS A 169 -0.07 17.47 1.89
C HIS A 169 -0.85 18.67 1.38
N THR A 170 -1.42 18.61 0.18
CA THR A 170 -2.27 19.68 -0.38
C THR A 170 -3.43 20.02 0.57
N CYS A 171 -4.13 19.01 1.08
CA CYS A 171 -5.21 19.22 2.04
C CYS A 171 -4.72 19.87 3.35
N GLN A 172 -3.59 19.42 3.90
CA GLN A 172 -3.03 19.98 5.12
C GLN A 172 -2.69 21.48 4.99
N GLN A 173 -2.29 21.91 3.79
CA GLN A 173 -2.05 23.34 3.53
C GLN A 173 -3.35 24.13 3.40
N ILE A 174 -4.35 23.58 2.71
CA ILE A 174 -5.60 24.27 2.37
C ILE A 174 -6.59 24.32 3.54
N THR A 175 -6.71 23.23 4.31
CA THR A 175 -7.76 23.08 5.34
C THR A 175 -7.72 24.09 6.48
N PRO A 176 -6.55 24.62 6.93
CA PRO A 176 -6.51 25.65 7.96
C PRO A 176 -7.13 26.99 7.54
N ILE A 177 -7.38 27.18 6.25
CA ILE A 177 -7.88 28.45 5.69
C ILE A 177 -9.33 28.26 5.22
N PRO A 178 -10.35 28.68 5.99
CA PRO A 178 -11.75 28.30 5.75
C PRO A 178 -12.29 28.66 4.36
N HIS A 179 -11.91 29.83 3.82
CA HIS A 179 -12.35 30.25 2.48
C HIS A 179 -11.66 29.44 1.38
N PHE A 180 -10.39 29.04 1.53
CA PHE A 180 -9.73 28.12 0.60
C PHE A 180 -10.36 26.73 0.65
N LEU A 181 -10.63 26.24 1.86
CA LEU A 181 -11.29 24.95 2.05
C LEU A 181 -12.66 24.88 1.36
N LYS A 182 -13.47 25.94 1.51
CA LYS A 182 -14.80 26.03 0.88
C LYS A 182 -14.71 25.93 -0.66
N GLU A 183 -13.80 26.71 -1.27
CA GLU A 183 -13.61 26.71 -2.72
C GLU A 183 -13.02 25.40 -3.21
N PHE A 184 -12.06 24.83 -2.46
CA PHE A 184 -11.45 23.53 -2.78
C PHE A 184 -12.50 22.41 -2.82
N LYS A 185 -13.36 22.33 -1.81
CA LYS A 185 -14.48 21.38 -1.77
C LYS A 185 -15.40 21.54 -2.98
N ALA A 186 -15.80 22.76 -3.30
CA ALA A 186 -16.68 23.04 -4.44
C ALA A 186 -16.06 22.55 -5.77
N ARG A 187 -14.74 22.74 -5.95
CA ARG A 187 -14.02 22.28 -7.13
C ARG A 187 -13.86 20.77 -7.19
N LEU A 188 -13.55 20.10 -6.08
CA LEU A 188 -13.53 18.64 -6.02
C LEU A 188 -14.87 18.02 -6.42
N LEU A 189 -15.97 18.63 -5.98
CA LEU A 189 -17.31 18.19 -6.34
C LEU A 189 -17.58 18.35 -7.85
N LYS A 190 -17.20 19.49 -8.45
CA LYS A 190 -17.30 19.73 -9.90
C LYS A 190 -16.51 18.71 -10.73
N LEU A 191 -15.38 18.23 -10.21
CA LEU A 191 -14.58 17.17 -10.82
C LEU A 191 -15.19 15.77 -10.65
N GLY A 192 -16.32 15.64 -9.94
CA GLY A 192 -16.96 14.35 -9.64
C GLY A 192 -16.14 13.49 -8.69
N LEU A 193 -15.32 14.09 -7.84
CA LEU A 193 -14.53 13.45 -6.78
C LEU A 193 -15.31 13.47 -5.46
N HIS A 194 -16.56 12.98 -5.48
CA HIS A 194 -17.49 12.99 -4.34
C HIS A 194 -16.91 12.37 -3.08
N TYR A 195 -16.19 11.25 -3.23
CA TYR A 195 -15.53 10.59 -2.09
C TYR A 195 -14.52 11.52 -1.41
N LEU A 196 -13.69 12.20 -2.19
CA LEU A 196 -12.68 13.13 -1.68
C LEU A 196 -13.32 14.39 -1.10
N HIS A 197 -14.38 14.89 -1.71
CA HIS A 197 -15.19 15.98 -1.16
C HIS A 197 -15.71 15.61 0.23
N SER A 198 -16.40 14.48 0.38
CA SER A 198 -16.92 14.00 1.66
C SER A 198 -15.80 13.73 2.67
N PHE A 199 -14.65 13.23 2.20
CA PHE A 199 -13.49 13.01 3.04
C PHE A 199 -12.94 14.32 3.61
N VAL A 200 -12.84 15.37 2.80
CA VAL A 200 -12.36 16.71 3.24
C VAL A 200 -13.42 17.43 4.09
N GLU A 201 -14.71 17.12 3.90
CA GLU A 201 -15.83 17.72 4.65
C GLU A 201 -16.00 17.19 6.07
N GLY A 202 -15.64 15.93 6.32
CA GLY A 202 -15.86 15.28 7.62
C GLY A 202 -15.16 15.99 8.77
N ASP A 203 -15.64 15.70 9.96
CA ASP A 203 -15.37 16.27 11.28
C ASP A 203 -14.13 17.18 11.39
N GLU A 204 -14.36 18.50 11.50
CA GLU A 204 -13.31 19.52 11.59
C GLU A 204 -12.40 19.35 12.83
N LYS A 205 -12.86 18.57 13.82
CA LYS A 205 -12.12 18.27 15.06
C LYS A 205 -11.25 17.00 14.97
N ALA A 206 -11.37 16.25 13.90
CA ALA A 206 -10.58 15.01 13.75
C ALA A 206 -9.11 15.37 13.46
N ASP A 207 -8.20 14.72 14.19
CA ASP A 207 -6.79 14.73 13.86
C ASP A 207 -6.58 14.29 12.40
N TRP A 208 -6.06 15.21 11.59
CA TRP A 208 -5.85 14.99 10.15
C TRP A 208 -4.98 13.77 9.87
N ASP A 209 -3.99 13.49 10.70
CA ASP A 209 -3.12 12.33 10.53
C ASP A 209 -3.90 11.02 10.66
N THR A 210 -4.80 10.94 11.65
CA THR A 210 -5.68 9.77 11.83
C THR A 210 -6.68 9.65 10.68
N LYS A 211 -7.24 10.78 10.22
CA LYS A 211 -8.16 10.84 9.09
C LYS A 211 -7.47 10.41 7.79
N PHE A 212 -6.27 10.94 7.52
CA PHE A 212 -5.50 10.60 6.32
C PHE A 212 -4.95 9.16 6.30
N ARG A 213 -4.71 8.54 7.44
CA ARG A 213 -4.35 7.10 7.47
C ARG A 213 -5.43 6.21 6.85
N LYS A 214 -6.68 6.64 6.90
CA LYS A 214 -7.83 5.91 6.34
C LYS A 214 -8.08 6.23 4.85
N LEU A 215 -7.43 7.24 4.30
CA LEU A 215 -7.61 7.60 2.90
C LEU A 215 -6.98 6.56 1.98
N MET A 216 -7.80 5.90 1.20
CA MET A 216 -7.39 4.96 0.15
C MET A 216 -7.84 5.50 -1.21
N LEU A 217 -6.92 6.07 -1.97
CA LEU A 217 -7.18 6.44 -3.35
C LEU A 217 -7.14 5.20 -4.25
N ILE A 218 -8.11 5.09 -5.14
CA ILE A 218 -8.10 4.10 -6.22
C ILE A 218 -7.48 4.70 -7.48
N GLY A 219 -6.98 3.86 -8.37
CA GLY A 219 -6.25 4.32 -9.56
C GLY A 219 -7.00 5.29 -10.46
N ARG A 220 -8.35 5.20 -10.50
CA ARG A 220 -9.21 6.16 -11.22
C ARG A 220 -9.16 7.55 -10.57
N ASP A 221 -9.22 7.62 -9.24
CA ASP A 221 -9.20 8.89 -8.52
C ASP A 221 -7.80 9.52 -8.60
N CYS A 222 -6.75 8.70 -8.52
CA CYS A 222 -5.37 9.15 -8.72
C CYS A 222 -5.20 9.82 -10.08
N ARG A 223 -5.68 9.19 -11.17
CA ARG A 223 -5.60 9.78 -12.52
C ARG A 223 -6.37 11.08 -12.62
N LYS A 224 -7.59 11.13 -12.09
CA LYS A 224 -8.37 12.37 -12.08
C LYS A 224 -7.66 13.50 -11.34
N LEU A 225 -7.02 13.20 -10.21
CA LEU A 225 -6.24 14.20 -9.47
C LEU A 225 -5.03 14.68 -10.28
N GLU A 226 -4.27 13.77 -10.90
CA GLU A 226 -3.15 14.13 -11.76
C GLU A 226 -3.58 15.06 -12.90
N ASP A 227 -4.66 14.71 -13.59
CA ASP A 227 -5.15 15.43 -14.76
C ASP A 227 -5.76 16.81 -14.40
N SER A 228 -6.18 17.00 -13.15
CA SER A 228 -7.05 18.14 -12.79
C SER A 228 -6.50 19.03 -11.69
N MET A 229 -5.56 18.58 -10.86
CA MET A 229 -5.15 19.33 -9.66
C MET A 229 -4.41 20.62 -9.98
N VAL A 230 -3.60 20.64 -11.03
CA VAL A 230 -2.92 21.87 -11.49
C VAL A 230 -3.97 22.92 -11.83
N SER A 231 -4.88 22.61 -12.74
CA SER A 231 -5.96 23.53 -13.17
C SER A 231 -6.89 23.91 -12.01
N LEU A 232 -7.13 23.00 -11.07
CA LEU A 232 -7.93 23.29 -9.89
C LEU A 232 -7.25 24.33 -9.02
N LEU A 233 -5.96 24.18 -8.72
CA LEU A 233 -5.18 25.09 -7.87
C LEU A 233 -4.96 26.44 -8.57
N GLU A 234 -4.66 26.47 -9.86
CA GLU A 234 -4.58 27.69 -10.67
C GLU A 234 -5.91 28.45 -10.67
N GLY A 235 -7.02 27.73 -10.84
CA GLY A 235 -8.34 28.31 -10.77
C GLY A 235 -8.69 28.85 -9.37
N MET A 236 -8.18 28.24 -8.29
CA MET A 236 -8.31 28.81 -6.93
C MET A 236 -7.46 30.09 -6.79
N LEU A 237 -6.21 30.05 -7.25
CA LEU A 237 -5.35 31.25 -7.26
C LEU A 237 -6.02 32.41 -8.00
N ALA A 238 -6.56 32.17 -9.19
CA ALA A 238 -7.30 33.18 -9.96
C ALA A 238 -8.54 33.70 -9.20
N HIS A 239 -9.32 32.80 -8.57
CA HIS A 239 -10.53 33.18 -7.83
C HIS A 239 -10.26 34.12 -6.64
N PHE A 240 -9.10 33.99 -6.00
CA PHE A 240 -8.76 34.80 -4.84
C PHE A 240 -7.88 36.03 -5.14
N ARG A 241 -7.36 36.14 -6.38
CA ARG A 241 -6.43 37.22 -6.75
C ARG A 241 -7.01 38.61 -6.54
N ASP A 242 -8.30 38.79 -6.77
CA ASP A 242 -8.98 40.10 -6.59
C ASP A 242 -9.33 40.40 -5.14
N LYS A 243 -9.21 39.42 -4.25
CA LYS A 243 -9.66 39.49 -2.85
C LYS A 243 -8.52 39.56 -1.84
N LEU A 244 -7.33 39.12 -2.21
CA LEU A 244 -6.17 38.97 -1.34
C LEU A 244 -4.90 39.48 -2.04
N SER A 245 -3.85 39.75 -1.27
CA SER A 245 -2.54 40.13 -1.82
C SER A 245 -2.03 39.09 -2.82
N SER A 246 -1.75 39.49 -4.04
CA SER A 246 -1.25 38.65 -5.12
C SER A 246 0.03 37.89 -4.71
N THR A 247 0.97 38.57 -4.07
CA THR A 247 2.25 37.98 -3.64
C THR A 247 2.05 36.86 -2.62
N ALA A 248 1.18 37.08 -1.59
CA ALA A 248 0.90 36.05 -0.58
C ALA A 248 0.19 34.83 -1.18
N LEU A 249 -0.73 35.05 -2.13
CA LEU A 249 -1.41 33.97 -2.86
C LEU A 249 -0.43 33.14 -3.70
N GLU A 250 0.43 33.82 -4.45
CA GLU A 250 1.43 33.15 -5.26
C GLU A 250 2.42 32.35 -4.42
N GLN A 251 2.88 32.91 -3.31
CA GLN A 251 3.74 32.19 -2.35
C GLN A 251 3.06 30.92 -1.78
N PHE A 252 1.74 30.96 -1.60
CA PHE A 252 0.98 29.83 -1.08
C PHE A 252 0.71 28.76 -2.16
N PHE A 253 0.18 29.15 -3.33
CA PHE A 253 -0.27 28.21 -4.35
C PHE A 253 0.84 27.70 -5.27
N SER A 254 1.88 28.49 -5.58
CA SER A 254 2.93 28.10 -6.52
C SER A 254 3.68 26.83 -6.09
N PRO A 255 4.04 26.63 -4.81
CA PRO A 255 4.66 25.38 -4.38
C PRO A 255 3.76 24.14 -4.57
N LEU A 256 2.45 24.30 -4.34
CA LEU A 256 1.47 23.21 -4.53
C LEU A 256 1.27 22.89 -6.02
N ILE A 257 1.14 23.92 -6.85
CA ILE A 257 1.00 23.77 -8.31
C ILE A 257 2.25 23.08 -8.88
N SER A 258 3.44 23.58 -8.55
CA SER A 258 4.71 22.97 -9.00
C SER A 258 4.83 21.50 -8.62
N MET A 259 4.44 21.15 -7.41
CA MET A 259 4.48 19.76 -6.92
C MET A 259 3.56 18.84 -7.75
N TRP A 260 2.36 19.29 -8.09
CA TRP A 260 1.44 18.51 -8.94
C TRP A 260 1.89 18.45 -10.40
N GLN A 261 2.49 19.53 -10.94
CA GLN A 261 3.09 19.53 -12.27
C GLN A 261 4.25 18.54 -12.38
N GLU A 262 5.16 18.56 -11.40
CA GLU A 262 6.28 17.63 -11.34
C GLU A 262 5.77 16.17 -11.26
N TRP A 263 4.76 15.91 -10.42
CA TRP A 263 4.15 14.58 -10.32
C TRP A 263 3.47 14.14 -11.62
N ALA A 264 2.71 15.01 -12.26
CA ALA A 264 2.11 14.73 -13.56
C ALA A 264 3.15 14.40 -14.64
N GLY A 265 4.37 14.91 -14.52
CA GLY A 265 5.49 14.58 -15.39
C GLY A 265 6.13 13.20 -15.12
N VAL A 266 5.93 12.63 -13.92
CA VAL A 266 6.51 11.34 -13.49
C VAL A 266 5.50 10.21 -13.53
N ALA A 267 4.28 10.44 -13.07
CA ALA A 267 3.23 9.43 -12.91
C ALA A 267 2.94 8.58 -14.16
N PRO A 268 2.96 9.12 -15.40
CA PRO A 268 2.77 8.33 -16.61
C PRO A 268 3.75 7.16 -16.73
N TYR A 269 5.01 7.31 -16.33
CA TYR A 269 6.02 6.24 -16.43
C TYR A 269 5.66 5.00 -15.59
N LEU A 270 4.92 5.17 -14.48
CA LEU A 270 4.41 4.06 -13.67
C LEU A 270 3.30 3.26 -14.36
N ARG A 271 2.71 3.80 -15.42
CA ARG A 271 1.55 3.25 -16.14
C ARG A 271 1.84 2.89 -17.60
N MET A 272 2.92 3.40 -18.17
CA MET A 272 3.28 3.14 -19.58
C MET A 272 3.62 1.67 -19.77
N LYS A 273 2.91 1.02 -20.68
CA LYS A 273 3.14 -0.39 -21.02
C LYS A 273 4.27 -0.58 -22.01
N THR A 274 4.55 0.44 -22.80
CA THR A 274 5.62 0.47 -23.79
C THR A 274 6.39 1.77 -23.61
N LEU A 275 7.68 1.76 -23.88
CA LEU A 275 8.52 2.95 -24.02
C LEU A 275 8.78 3.14 -25.52
N SER A 276 8.75 4.38 -25.97
CA SER A 276 9.02 4.70 -27.37
C SER A 276 10.50 4.64 -27.71
N ASP A 277 11.34 4.97 -26.72
CA ASP A 277 12.79 5.07 -26.88
C ASP A 277 13.52 4.68 -25.57
N PRO A 278 14.69 4.01 -25.63
CA PRO A 278 15.50 3.71 -24.44
C PRO A 278 15.87 4.95 -23.60
N SER A 279 16.01 6.12 -24.23
CA SER A 279 16.34 7.38 -23.54
C SER A 279 15.24 7.81 -22.55
N GLU A 280 13.99 7.34 -22.73
CA GLU A 280 12.90 7.61 -21.79
C GLU A 280 13.19 7.10 -20.38
N VAL A 281 14.01 6.05 -20.22
CA VAL A 281 14.44 5.55 -18.92
C VAL A 281 15.29 6.61 -18.19
N SER A 282 16.21 7.25 -18.89
CA SER A 282 17.03 8.34 -18.32
C SER A 282 16.19 9.55 -17.96
N VAL A 283 15.26 9.93 -18.84
CA VAL A 283 14.32 11.03 -18.57
C VAL A 283 13.43 10.71 -17.37
N CYS A 284 12.94 9.47 -17.25
CA CYS A 284 12.17 9.02 -16.09
C CYS A 284 13.01 9.13 -14.80
N LYS A 285 14.25 8.67 -14.81
CA LYS A 285 15.18 8.76 -13.68
C LYS A 285 15.34 10.20 -13.21
N GLU A 286 15.69 11.11 -14.12
CA GLU A 286 15.92 12.51 -13.79
C GLU A 286 14.67 13.16 -13.20
N LYS A 287 13.51 12.99 -13.83
CA LYS A 287 12.23 13.52 -13.36
C LYS A 287 11.84 12.93 -12.00
N ALA A 288 11.98 11.62 -11.81
CA ALA A 288 11.63 10.96 -10.57
C ALA A 288 12.53 11.42 -9.41
N GLN A 289 13.82 11.52 -9.65
CA GLN A 289 14.79 11.99 -8.66
C GLN A 289 14.58 13.48 -8.31
N ALA A 290 14.34 14.32 -9.31
CA ALA A 290 14.03 15.74 -9.10
C ALA A 290 12.74 15.91 -8.29
N PHE A 291 11.66 15.22 -8.69
CA PHE A 291 10.40 15.24 -7.99
C PHE A 291 10.55 14.83 -6.51
N VAL A 292 11.21 13.71 -6.23
CA VAL A 292 11.37 13.24 -4.85
C VAL A 292 12.16 14.22 -4.00
N LYS A 293 13.26 14.77 -4.52
CA LYS A 293 14.06 15.80 -3.83
C LYS A 293 13.23 17.05 -3.54
N ASN A 294 12.50 17.56 -4.54
CA ASN A 294 11.69 18.77 -4.40
C ASN A 294 10.50 18.53 -3.46
N PHE A 295 9.83 17.38 -3.55
CA PHE A 295 8.73 17.01 -2.67
C PHE A 295 9.20 16.92 -1.22
N THR A 296 10.25 16.15 -0.95
CA THR A 296 10.74 15.93 0.42
C THR A 296 11.31 17.20 1.06
N ALA A 297 11.79 18.17 0.27
CA ALA A 297 12.20 19.47 0.77
C ALA A 297 11.05 20.34 1.26
N LYS A 298 9.82 20.12 0.72
CA LYS A 298 8.64 20.95 1.00
C LYS A 298 7.70 20.32 2.04
N VAL A 299 7.83 19.03 2.34
CA VAL A 299 6.91 18.30 3.21
C VAL A 299 7.58 17.88 4.52
N SER A 300 6.76 17.60 5.54
CA SER A 300 7.25 17.03 6.80
C SER A 300 7.64 15.56 6.61
N ASP A 301 8.49 15.05 7.52
CA ASP A 301 9.00 13.67 7.47
C ASP A 301 7.92 12.59 7.47
N VAL A 302 6.73 12.90 8.01
CA VAL A 302 5.56 11.99 8.04
C VAL A 302 5.10 11.58 6.65
N HIS A 303 5.33 12.42 5.64
CA HIS A 303 4.91 12.14 4.25
C HIS A 303 5.99 11.48 3.41
N ILE A 304 7.20 11.33 3.94
CA ILE A 304 8.29 10.64 3.25
C ILE A 304 8.08 9.13 3.41
N THR A 305 7.65 8.49 2.35
CA THR A 305 7.34 7.05 2.35
C THR A 305 8.37 6.25 1.58
N ARG A 306 8.40 4.95 1.83
CA ARG A 306 9.25 4.02 1.08
C ARG A 306 8.98 4.01 -0.43
N TYR A 307 7.76 4.34 -0.85
CA TYR A 307 7.44 4.46 -2.27
C TYR A 307 8.17 5.64 -2.94
N MET A 308 8.48 6.71 -2.17
CA MET A 308 9.37 7.77 -2.63
C MET A 308 10.79 7.24 -2.87
N HIS A 309 11.30 6.40 -1.95
CA HIS A 309 12.58 5.74 -2.13
C HIS A 309 12.56 4.79 -3.34
N PHE A 310 11.49 3.99 -3.53
CA PHE A 310 11.39 3.14 -4.72
C PHE A 310 11.38 3.97 -6.00
N LEU A 311 10.66 5.08 -6.02
CA LEU A 311 10.61 5.99 -7.16
C LEU A 311 11.98 6.62 -7.45
N HIS A 312 12.70 7.04 -6.41
CA HIS A 312 14.00 7.70 -6.54
C HIS A 312 15.11 6.73 -6.97
N ASP A 313 15.19 5.54 -6.34
CA ASP A 313 16.37 4.69 -6.41
C ASP A 313 16.18 3.43 -7.27
N HIS A 314 14.95 2.87 -7.37
CA HIS A 314 14.77 1.53 -7.96
C HIS A 314 13.89 1.48 -9.20
N LEU A 315 12.95 2.43 -9.38
CA LEU A 315 11.99 2.38 -10.48
C LEU A 315 12.67 2.33 -11.85
N TRP A 316 13.61 3.23 -12.08
CA TRP A 316 14.30 3.36 -13.35
C TRP A 316 15.27 2.19 -13.63
N GLU A 317 15.83 1.55 -12.56
CA GLU A 317 16.62 0.33 -12.70
C GLU A 317 15.77 -0.82 -13.24
N TRP A 318 14.57 -1.01 -12.70
CA TRP A 318 13.65 -2.02 -13.20
C TRP A 318 13.17 -1.70 -14.61
N MET A 319 12.87 -0.42 -14.90
CA MET A 319 12.50 -0.01 -16.26
C MET A 319 13.59 -0.34 -17.27
N ASP A 320 14.84 -0.03 -16.95
CA ASP A 320 15.98 -0.29 -17.83
C ASP A 320 16.16 -1.79 -18.11
N ILE A 321 16.14 -2.60 -17.02
CA ILE A 321 16.28 -4.07 -17.12
C ILE A 321 15.15 -4.65 -17.97
N TYR A 322 13.89 -4.31 -17.68
CA TYR A 322 12.74 -4.91 -18.35
C TYR A 322 12.55 -4.39 -19.77
N TYR A 323 12.91 -3.16 -20.04
CA TYR A 323 12.90 -2.64 -21.38
C TYR A 323 13.93 -3.36 -22.26
N LYS A 324 15.16 -3.55 -21.76
CA LYS A 324 16.20 -4.27 -22.48
C LYS A 324 15.89 -5.75 -22.71
N GLU A 325 15.30 -6.42 -21.74
CA GLU A 325 14.98 -7.84 -21.84
C GLU A 325 13.70 -8.11 -22.63
N PHE A 326 12.67 -7.28 -22.50
CA PHE A 326 11.32 -7.60 -22.98
C PHE A 326 10.66 -6.50 -23.83
N GLY A 327 11.26 -5.35 -23.97
CA GLY A 327 10.75 -4.24 -24.78
C GLY A 327 9.51 -3.55 -24.21
N PHE A 328 9.20 -3.71 -22.92
CA PHE A 328 8.01 -3.09 -22.33
C PHE A 328 8.34 -2.15 -21.16
N GLY A 329 7.41 -1.22 -20.92
CA GLY A 329 7.52 -0.23 -19.85
C GLY A 329 7.01 -0.75 -18.51
N TYR A 330 7.21 0.04 -17.46
CA TYR A 330 6.92 -0.33 -16.07
C TYR A 330 5.42 -0.61 -15.80
N GLY A 331 4.52 -0.03 -16.56
CA GLY A 331 3.07 -0.24 -16.41
C GLY A 331 2.58 -1.66 -16.66
N VAL A 332 3.44 -2.55 -17.19
CA VAL A 332 3.15 -3.99 -17.27
C VAL A 332 3.39 -4.67 -15.92
N LEU A 333 4.28 -4.11 -15.09
CA LEU A 333 4.65 -4.63 -13.77
C LEU A 333 3.64 -4.20 -12.71
N THR A 334 2.43 -4.76 -12.79
CA THR A 334 1.32 -4.41 -11.89
C THR A 334 0.59 -5.65 -11.39
N THR A 335 0.17 -5.60 -10.13
CA THR A 335 -0.68 -6.64 -9.52
C THR A 335 -2.17 -6.43 -9.79
N GLN A 336 -2.56 -5.36 -10.50
CA GLN A 336 -3.95 -4.98 -10.70
C GLN A 336 -4.81 -6.10 -11.33
N SER A 337 -4.26 -6.82 -12.30
CA SER A 337 -4.95 -7.96 -12.93
C SER A 337 -5.15 -9.13 -11.95
N MET A 338 -4.16 -9.40 -11.09
CA MET A 338 -4.26 -10.42 -10.04
C MET A 338 -5.29 -10.03 -8.98
N GLU A 339 -5.28 -8.76 -8.54
CA GLU A 339 -6.27 -8.25 -7.58
C GLU A 339 -7.69 -8.33 -8.13
N HIS A 340 -7.87 -8.00 -9.41
CA HIS A 340 -9.17 -8.16 -10.06
C HIS A 340 -9.61 -9.63 -10.06
N ARG A 341 -8.73 -10.57 -10.39
CA ARG A 341 -9.00 -12.01 -10.32
C ARG A 341 -9.31 -12.46 -8.89
N LEU A 342 -8.58 -11.99 -7.88
CA LEU A 342 -8.86 -12.28 -6.47
C LEU A 342 -10.21 -11.72 -6.02
N LYS A 343 -10.60 -10.52 -6.48
CA LYS A 343 -11.95 -9.98 -6.21
C LYS A 343 -13.03 -10.85 -6.82
N LEU A 344 -12.86 -11.29 -8.06
CA LEU A 344 -13.78 -12.21 -8.71
C LEU A 344 -13.85 -13.54 -7.94
N PHE A 345 -12.70 -14.09 -7.57
CA PHE A 345 -12.60 -15.31 -6.78
C PHE A 345 -13.31 -15.19 -5.42
N LYS A 346 -13.05 -14.11 -4.66
CA LYS A 346 -13.74 -13.85 -3.38
C LYS A 346 -15.24 -13.67 -3.56
N ARG A 347 -15.68 -13.05 -4.66
CA ARG A 347 -17.10 -12.94 -4.98
C ARG A 347 -17.72 -14.30 -5.26
N ASP A 348 -17.06 -15.10 -6.09
CA ASP A 348 -17.52 -16.45 -6.42
C ASP A 348 -17.55 -17.33 -5.17
N LEU A 349 -16.53 -17.25 -4.30
CA LEU A 349 -16.54 -17.92 -2.99
C LEU A 349 -17.76 -17.52 -2.15
N ARG A 350 -18.08 -16.22 -2.04
CA ARG A 350 -19.26 -15.76 -1.26
C ARG A 350 -20.57 -16.30 -1.81
N HIS A 351 -20.66 -16.49 -3.11
CA HIS A 351 -21.88 -17.06 -3.73
C HIS A 351 -21.96 -18.59 -3.62
N THR A 352 -20.83 -19.26 -3.33
CA THR A 352 -20.75 -20.72 -3.23
C THR A 352 -20.62 -21.23 -1.79
N LEU A 353 -20.61 -20.33 -0.81
CA LEU A 353 -20.41 -20.62 0.64
C LEU A 353 -21.43 -21.60 1.26
N GLN A 354 -22.41 -22.06 0.51
CA GLN A 354 -23.44 -23.00 0.99
C GLN A 354 -23.17 -24.48 0.63
N THR A 355 -22.03 -24.82 0.02
CA THR A 355 -21.74 -26.19 -0.38
C THR A 355 -20.35 -26.66 0.04
N GLU A 356 -20.23 -27.90 0.49
CA GLU A 356 -18.98 -28.57 0.89
C GLU A 356 -17.92 -28.67 -0.25
N ARG A 357 -18.31 -28.41 -1.49
CA ARG A 357 -17.42 -28.45 -2.68
C ARG A 357 -16.93 -27.09 -3.15
N MET A 358 -16.93 -26.11 -2.28
CA MET A 358 -16.67 -24.70 -2.61
C MET A 358 -15.31 -24.45 -3.27
N TRP A 359 -14.26 -25.07 -2.81
CA TRP A 359 -12.91 -24.91 -3.35
C TRP A 359 -12.78 -25.57 -4.75
N GLU A 360 -13.40 -26.72 -4.97
CA GLU A 360 -13.41 -27.40 -6.28
C GLU A 360 -14.11 -26.56 -7.36
N LEU A 361 -15.28 -26.02 -7.04
CA LEU A 361 -16.01 -25.12 -7.95
C LEU A 361 -15.22 -23.85 -8.25
N SER A 362 -14.55 -23.30 -7.25
CA SER A 362 -13.70 -22.13 -7.41
C SER A 362 -12.49 -22.43 -8.29
N MET A 363 -11.82 -23.55 -8.10
CA MET A 363 -10.70 -24.00 -8.93
C MET A 363 -11.14 -24.31 -10.37
N ARG A 364 -12.30 -24.95 -10.56
CA ARG A 364 -12.88 -25.19 -11.89
C ARG A 364 -13.19 -23.87 -12.61
N HIS A 365 -13.78 -22.90 -11.92
CA HIS A 365 -14.04 -21.56 -12.48
C HIS A 365 -12.76 -20.82 -12.82
N GLN A 366 -11.71 -20.91 -12.00
CA GLN A 366 -10.40 -20.34 -12.33
C GLN A 366 -9.78 -21.03 -13.55
N HIS A 367 -9.81 -22.36 -13.59
CA HIS A 367 -9.30 -23.13 -14.71
C HIS A 367 -10.07 -22.83 -16.01
N GLN A 368 -11.41 -22.75 -15.96
CA GLN A 368 -12.23 -22.34 -17.09
C GLN A 368 -11.93 -20.90 -17.54
N ARG A 369 -11.63 -19.98 -16.63
CA ARG A 369 -11.23 -18.60 -16.97
C ARG A 369 -9.82 -18.53 -17.54
N MET A 370 -8.90 -19.38 -17.09
CA MET A 370 -7.55 -19.47 -17.68
C MET A 370 -7.59 -20.09 -19.07
N LEU A 371 -8.47 -21.05 -19.30
CA LEU A 371 -8.72 -21.64 -20.61
C LEU A 371 -9.61 -20.77 -21.51
N GLY A 372 -10.32 -19.80 -20.95
CA GLY A 372 -11.28 -18.92 -21.65
C GLY A 372 -10.68 -17.85 -22.57
N GLY A 373 -9.35 -17.89 -22.80
CA GLY A 373 -8.75 -17.30 -24.00
C GLY A 373 -9.02 -18.15 -25.26
N LEU A 374 -9.51 -19.38 -25.10
CA LEU A 374 -10.06 -20.23 -26.13
C LEU A 374 -11.58 -20.03 -26.04
N GLU A 375 -12.21 -19.58 -27.11
CA GLU A 375 -13.64 -19.30 -27.23
C GLU A 375 -14.51 -20.44 -26.66
N LEU A 376 -14.76 -20.42 -25.36
CA LEU A 376 -15.78 -21.26 -24.75
C LEU A 376 -17.13 -20.56 -24.92
N PRO A 377 -18.20 -21.27 -25.30
CA PRO A 377 -19.54 -20.71 -25.44
C PRO A 377 -19.90 -20.00 -24.12
N GLN A 378 -20.31 -18.74 -24.24
CA GLN A 378 -20.75 -17.92 -23.10
C GLN A 378 -21.80 -18.75 -22.33
N PRO A 379 -21.63 -18.96 -21.01
CA PRO A 379 -22.66 -19.61 -20.23
C PRO A 379 -23.93 -18.79 -20.44
N ASN A 380 -25.00 -19.42 -20.88
CA ASN A 380 -26.29 -18.80 -21.11
C ASN A 380 -26.57 -17.84 -19.95
N LYS A 381 -26.66 -16.55 -20.26
CA LYS A 381 -27.07 -15.54 -19.28
C LYS A 381 -28.34 -16.08 -18.66
N ARG A 382 -28.31 -16.40 -17.36
CA ARG A 382 -29.54 -16.82 -16.66
C ARG A 382 -30.59 -15.75 -16.96
N ILE A 383 -31.59 -16.14 -17.75
CA ILE A 383 -32.72 -15.29 -18.05
C ILE A 383 -33.45 -15.15 -16.71
N ILE A 384 -33.25 -14.01 -16.05
CA ILE A 384 -33.95 -13.73 -14.79
C ILE A 384 -35.37 -13.38 -15.16
N THR A 385 -36.28 -14.30 -14.96
CA THR A 385 -37.73 -14.09 -15.06
C THR A 385 -38.27 -13.64 -13.71
N CYS A 386 -39.06 -12.60 -13.72
CA CYS A 386 -39.75 -12.12 -12.52
C CYS A 386 -40.75 -13.16 -12.05
N GLY A 387 -40.61 -13.69 -10.83
CA GLY A 387 -41.54 -14.69 -10.26
C GLY A 387 -42.97 -14.18 -10.08
N LYS A 388 -43.24 -12.86 -10.20
CA LYS A 388 -44.61 -12.30 -10.09
C LYS A 388 -45.27 -12.00 -11.45
N CYS A 389 -44.53 -11.47 -12.40
CA CYS A 389 -45.09 -11.05 -13.70
C CYS A 389 -44.58 -11.82 -14.89
N GLY A 390 -43.66 -12.77 -14.73
CA GLY A 390 -43.07 -13.58 -15.80
C GLY A 390 -42.16 -12.84 -16.76
N GLN A 391 -42.01 -11.53 -16.66
CA GLN A 391 -41.17 -10.73 -17.57
C GLN A 391 -39.68 -10.94 -17.29
N ILE A 392 -38.90 -10.92 -18.37
CA ILE A 392 -37.44 -11.06 -18.34
C ILE A 392 -36.78 -9.73 -17.97
N GLY A 393 -35.70 -9.79 -17.20
CA GLY A 393 -34.81 -8.66 -16.96
C GLY A 393 -34.97 -7.93 -15.61
N HIS A 394 -35.88 -8.36 -14.74
CA HIS A 394 -35.99 -7.82 -13.39
C HIS A 394 -36.40 -8.88 -12.35
N GLN A 395 -36.12 -8.61 -11.07
CA GLN A 395 -36.56 -9.42 -9.94
C GLN A 395 -37.90 -8.93 -9.39
N GLN A 396 -38.67 -9.80 -8.72
CA GLN A 396 -40.00 -9.48 -8.18
C GLN A 396 -40.05 -8.27 -7.23
N ASN A 397 -38.91 -7.89 -6.60
CA ASN A 397 -38.80 -6.73 -5.72
C ASN A 397 -38.33 -5.44 -6.45
N ASN A 398 -38.12 -5.49 -7.77
CA ASN A 398 -37.70 -4.34 -8.53
C ASN A 398 -38.87 -3.37 -8.74
N LYS A 399 -38.61 -2.04 -8.64
CA LYS A 399 -39.61 -0.97 -8.89
C LYS A 399 -40.24 -1.03 -10.30
N LYS A 400 -39.61 -1.74 -11.24
CA LYS A 400 -40.10 -1.97 -12.61
C LYS A 400 -41.11 -3.13 -12.73
N CYS A 401 -41.43 -3.85 -11.65
CA CYS A 401 -42.40 -4.92 -11.72
C CYS A 401 -43.82 -4.37 -11.72
N THR A 402 -44.53 -4.51 -12.84
CA THR A 402 -45.87 -3.99 -13.07
C THR A 402 -46.94 -4.55 -12.12
N GLN A 403 -46.72 -5.73 -11.54
CA GLN A 403 -47.64 -6.33 -10.55
C GLN A 403 -47.46 -5.84 -9.10
N ARG A 404 -46.62 -4.83 -8.85
CA ARG A 404 -46.41 -4.25 -7.52
C ARG A 404 -47.48 -3.19 -7.14
N VAL A 405 -48.31 -2.80 -8.09
CA VAL A 405 -49.24 -1.65 -7.94
C VAL A 405 -50.66 -2.07 -7.49
N GLN A 406 -50.89 -3.37 -7.22
CA GLN A 406 -52.24 -3.85 -6.85
C GLN A 406 -52.26 -4.57 -5.49
N GLN A 407 -51.56 -4.04 -4.49
CA GLN A 407 -51.76 -4.42 -3.09
C GLN A 407 -51.75 -3.18 -2.21
#